data_3ba1e4568944e73fc93c8cceba6187ed
#
_entry.id   3ba1e4568944e73fc93c8cceba6187ed
#
_cell.length_a   1.000
_cell.length_b   1.000
_cell.length_c   1.000
_cell.angle_alpha   90.00
_cell.angle_beta   90.00
_cell.angle_gamma   90.00
#
_symmetry.space_group_name_H-M   'P 1'
#
loop_
_entity.id
_entity.type
_entity.pdbx_description
1 polymer ?
#
loop_
_entity_poly.entity_id
_entity_poly.type
_entity_poly.pdbx_seq_one_letter_code
_entity_poly.pdbx_strand_id
1 'polypeptide(L)'
;AVPSPSHLLDIALAAAHAAAEYLRGLDRDGLAREYKTSSHDIVTEHDRASEEIIVSELRRLLPTARIVGEEGGERPAEGPAAGAASDEPVVSFYVDPIDGTSNFAAGLPLFCISIGVGGDDEMVAGVSDAPVLHQVFAAADGDATLNGRVLRPRATNAPADALVLSGFPGQRTGAQFPDFAASSVRTLEDSVSAVRHLGSAALELAYVAAGWADATALTAINSWDVAAGFHILRRAGGSLHTWPGAEVAERPDHLQPAYVGCTGPERLGVLDELQRELQELRTAGR
;
A
#
# COMPACT_ATOMS: atom_id res chain seq x y z
N ALA A 1 -26.66 9.62 -2.60
CA ALA A 1 -26.18 8.54 -3.50
C ALA A 1 -24.67 8.43 -3.42
N VAL A 2 -24.14 7.23 -3.30
CA VAL A 2 -22.68 6.96 -3.28
C VAL A 2 -22.09 7.36 -4.63
N PRO A 3 -20.99 8.14 -4.66
CA PRO A 3 -20.33 8.49 -5.91
C PRO A 3 -19.82 7.26 -6.68
N SER A 4 -19.73 7.35 -7.99
CA SER A 4 -19.17 6.26 -8.82
C SER A 4 -17.68 6.03 -8.53
N PRO A 5 -17.15 4.82 -8.76
CA PRO A 5 -15.72 4.54 -8.61
C PRO A 5 -14.83 5.52 -9.39
N SER A 6 -15.22 5.86 -10.59
CA SER A 6 -14.50 6.84 -11.44
C SER A 6 -14.48 8.24 -10.81
N HIS A 7 -15.59 8.70 -10.24
CA HIS A 7 -15.64 9.98 -9.53
C HIS A 7 -14.81 9.96 -8.24
N LEU A 8 -14.85 8.86 -7.49
CA LEU A 8 -14.01 8.67 -6.31
C LEU A 8 -12.53 8.68 -6.65
N LEU A 9 -12.16 8.10 -7.79
CA LEU A 9 -10.78 8.18 -8.32
C LEU A 9 -10.38 9.62 -8.62
N ASP A 10 -11.25 10.40 -9.26
CA ASP A 10 -10.98 11.83 -9.56
C ASP A 10 -10.70 12.62 -8.28
N ILE A 11 -11.47 12.36 -7.23
CA ILE A 11 -11.27 12.98 -5.90
C ILE A 11 -9.90 12.58 -5.32
N ALA A 12 -9.57 11.28 -5.35
CA ALA A 12 -8.29 10.78 -4.84
C ALA A 12 -7.10 11.34 -5.65
N LEU A 13 -7.22 11.42 -6.98
CA LEU A 13 -6.20 12.02 -7.85
C LEU A 13 -5.98 13.50 -7.54
N ALA A 14 -7.03 14.27 -7.32
CA ALA A 14 -6.92 15.69 -6.96
C ALA A 14 -6.20 15.88 -5.62
N ALA A 15 -6.53 15.08 -4.61
CA ALA A 15 -5.86 15.13 -3.31
C ALA A 15 -4.40 14.69 -3.39
N ALA A 16 -4.10 13.62 -4.11
CA ALA A 16 -2.73 13.15 -4.31
C ALA A 16 -1.89 14.18 -5.07
N HIS A 17 -2.44 14.79 -6.12
CA HIS A 17 -1.76 15.82 -6.90
C HIS A 17 -1.39 17.05 -6.05
N ALA A 18 -2.29 17.53 -5.20
CA ALA A 18 -2.01 18.66 -4.30
C ALA A 18 -0.84 18.36 -3.36
N ALA A 19 -0.80 17.18 -2.76
CA ALA A 19 0.32 16.75 -1.92
C ALA A 19 1.60 16.52 -2.73
N ALA A 20 1.50 15.97 -3.94
CA ALA A 20 2.65 15.77 -4.83
C ALA A 20 3.33 17.06 -5.21
N GLU A 21 2.57 18.11 -5.50
CA GLU A 21 3.13 19.46 -5.77
C GLU A 21 3.90 20.00 -4.57
N TYR A 22 3.34 19.86 -3.38
CA TYR A 22 4.01 20.25 -2.14
C TYR A 22 5.35 19.51 -1.97
N LEU A 23 5.34 18.18 -2.11
CA LEU A 23 6.54 17.35 -1.93
C LEU A 23 7.62 17.61 -2.99
N ARG A 24 7.24 17.87 -4.24
CA ARG A 24 8.19 18.24 -5.30
C ARG A 24 8.89 19.56 -5.06
N GLY A 25 8.22 20.50 -4.40
CA GLY A 25 8.75 21.83 -4.10
C GLY A 25 9.74 21.87 -2.93
N LEU A 26 9.93 20.77 -2.21
CA LEU A 26 10.78 20.73 -1.01
C LEU A 26 12.26 20.52 -1.36
N ASP A 27 13.10 21.26 -0.63
CA ASP A 27 14.51 20.89 -0.46
C ASP A 27 14.59 19.83 0.64
N ARG A 28 15.00 18.61 0.27
CA ARG A 28 15.07 17.49 1.20
C ARG A 28 16.37 17.40 1.97
N ASP A 29 17.35 18.24 1.65
CA ASP A 29 18.58 18.31 2.39
C ASP A 29 18.33 18.87 3.80
N GLY A 30 18.85 18.22 4.80
CA GLY A 30 18.76 18.67 6.18
C GLY A 30 17.37 18.53 6.84
N LEU A 31 16.49 17.65 6.32
CA LEU A 31 15.20 17.37 6.92
C LEU A 31 15.32 16.95 8.39
N ALA A 32 14.50 17.57 9.25
CA ALA A 32 14.33 17.15 10.62
C ALA A 32 13.60 15.81 10.67
N ARG A 33 14.05 14.89 11.52
CA ARG A 33 13.48 13.56 11.68
C ARG A 33 12.96 13.40 13.10
N GLU A 34 11.76 12.82 13.20
CA GLU A 34 11.19 12.36 14.47
C GLU A 34 11.15 10.84 14.49
N TYR A 35 11.53 10.26 15.65
CA TYR A 35 11.40 8.82 15.89
C TYR A 35 10.12 8.55 16.66
N LYS A 36 9.20 7.75 16.10
CA LYS A 36 7.93 7.36 16.74
C LYS A 36 8.16 6.31 17.84
N THR A 37 8.54 5.12 17.43
CA THR A 37 8.63 3.95 18.30
C THR A 37 9.97 3.25 18.28
N SER A 38 10.72 3.42 17.21
CA SER A 38 12.05 2.82 17.03
C SER A 38 12.90 3.67 16.10
N SER A 39 14.19 3.32 15.98
CA SER A 39 15.10 3.98 15.05
C SER A 39 14.73 3.78 13.56
N HIS A 40 13.83 2.84 13.28
CA HIS A 40 13.34 2.56 11.93
C HIS A 40 11.97 3.16 11.64
N ASP A 41 11.27 3.63 12.67
CA ASP A 41 9.98 4.31 12.52
C ASP A 41 10.20 5.82 12.56
N ILE A 42 10.45 6.40 11.40
CA ILE A 42 10.84 7.80 11.23
C ILE A 42 9.65 8.59 10.71
N VAL A 43 9.31 9.66 11.42
CA VAL A 43 8.32 10.66 10.98
C VAL A 43 9.03 11.97 10.72
N THR A 44 8.77 12.57 9.57
CA THR A 44 9.18 13.94 9.24
C THR A 44 8.00 14.89 9.42
N GLU A 45 8.26 16.18 9.59
CA GLU A 45 7.21 17.21 9.58
C GLU A 45 6.41 17.21 8.27
N HIS A 46 7.01 16.74 7.18
CA HIS A 46 6.43 16.71 5.85
C HIS A 46 5.41 15.57 5.67
N ASP A 47 5.52 14.46 6.42
CA ASP A 47 4.47 13.43 6.46
C ASP A 47 3.16 14.05 6.95
N ARG A 48 3.21 14.79 8.04
CA ARG A 48 2.04 15.47 8.63
C ARG A 48 1.51 16.56 7.71
N ALA A 49 2.39 17.38 7.14
CA ALA A 49 1.98 18.44 6.22
C ALA A 49 1.32 17.87 4.96
N SER A 50 1.89 16.81 4.37
CA SER A 50 1.31 16.10 3.23
C SER A 50 -0.07 15.53 3.58
N GLU A 51 -0.22 14.86 4.72
CA GLU A 51 -1.52 14.32 5.13
C GLU A 51 -2.57 15.42 5.33
N GLU A 52 -2.22 16.54 5.94
CA GLU A 52 -3.17 17.65 6.12
C GLU A 52 -3.61 18.26 4.78
N ILE A 53 -2.73 18.36 3.80
CA ILE A 53 -3.07 18.78 2.43
C ILE A 53 -4.09 17.80 1.82
N ILE A 54 -3.84 16.51 1.92
CA ILE A 54 -4.72 15.45 1.39
C ILE A 54 -6.09 15.53 2.10
N VAL A 55 -6.10 15.54 3.42
CA VAL A 55 -7.34 15.58 4.22
C VAL A 55 -8.16 16.82 3.89
N SER A 56 -7.53 17.98 3.79
CA SER A 56 -8.19 19.24 3.44
C SER A 56 -8.87 19.15 2.08
N GLU A 57 -8.21 18.58 1.09
CA GLU A 57 -8.77 18.42 -0.26
C GLU A 57 -9.90 17.38 -0.28
N LEU A 58 -9.73 16.24 0.40
CA LEU A 58 -10.79 15.24 0.52
C LEU A 58 -12.04 15.79 1.22
N ARG A 59 -11.88 16.56 2.30
CA ARG A 59 -12.99 17.21 3.02
C ARG A 59 -13.72 18.22 2.14
N ARG A 60 -12.98 18.97 1.33
CA ARG A 60 -13.57 19.93 0.40
C ARG A 60 -14.39 19.22 -0.69
N LEU A 61 -13.93 18.09 -1.19
CA LEU A 61 -14.56 17.36 -2.32
C LEU A 61 -15.64 16.36 -1.86
N LEU A 62 -15.44 15.71 -0.72
CA LEU A 62 -16.37 14.71 -0.18
C LEU A 62 -16.38 14.75 1.36
N PRO A 63 -17.04 15.76 1.99
CA PRO A 63 -17.03 15.90 3.45
C PRO A 63 -17.66 14.75 4.20
N THR A 64 -18.53 13.96 3.56
CA THR A 64 -19.21 12.82 4.15
C THR A 64 -18.36 11.54 4.19
N ALA A 65 -17.13 11.54 3.65
CA ALA A 65 -16.25 10.40 3.70
C ALA A 65 -15.54 10.26 5.05
N ARG A 66 -15.30 9.03 5.46
CA ARG A 66 -14.36 8.70 6.53
C ARG A 66 -12.94 8.74 5.97
N ILE A 67 -11.98 9.20 6.76
CA ILE A 67 -10.56 9.19 6.37
C ILE A 67 -9.77 8.42 7.42
N VAL A 68 -9.00 7.45 6.98
CA VAL A 68 -8.05 6.67 7.79
C VAL A 68 -6.65 7.01 7.32
N GLY A 69 -5.94 7.80 8.11
CA GLY A 69 -4.60 8.27 7.78
C GLY A 69 -3.54 7.69 8.71
N GLU A 70 -2.31 7.61 8.20
CA GLU A 70 -1.17 7.13 9.00
C GLU A 70 -0.88 8.07 10.17
N GLU A 71 -0.86 9.38 9.92
CA GLU A 71 -0.44 10.38 10.92
C GLU A 71 -1.57 10.79 11.86
N GLY A 72 -2.75 11.05 11.34
CA GLY A 72 -3.89 11.54 12.10
C GLY A 72 -4.88 10.48 12.56
N GLY A 73 -4.67 9.22 12.19
CA GLY A 73 -5.59 8.14 12.52
C GLY A 73 -6.93 8.24 11.82
N GLU A 74 -7.96 7.70 12.43
CA GLU A 74 -9.31 7.73 11.90
C GLU A 74 -9.99 9.09 12.11
N ARG A 75 -10.50 9.64 11.03
CA ARG A 75 -11.28 10.88 11.02
C ARG A 75 -12.69 10.58 10.50
N PRO A 76 -13.73 10.67 11.35
CA PRO A 76 -15.10 10.36 10.95
C PRO A 76 -15.62 11.32 9.89
N ALA A 77 -16.72 10.91 9.24
CA ALA A 77 -17.45 11.75 8.30
C ALA A 77 -17.89 13.07 8.96
N GLU A 78 -17.91 14.14 8.17
CA GLU A 78 -18.42 15.45 8.58
C GLU A 78 -19.75 15.76 7.88
N GLY A 79 -20.57 16.62 8.48
CA GLY A 79 -21.82 17.10 7.90
C GLY A 79 -23.09 16.50 8.50
N PRO A 80 -24.27 16.74 7.92
CA PRO A 80 -25.56 16.34 8.50
C PRO A 80 -25.75 14.84 8.72
N ALA A 81 -24.96 14.01 8.03
CA ALA A 81 -24.95 12.55 8.18
C ALA A 81 -24.11 12.07 9.39
N ALA A 82 -23.31 12.93 10.00
CA ALA A 82 -22.38 12.58 11.08
C ALA A 82 -23.05 12.11 12.39
N GLY A 83 -24.36 12.15 12.50
CA GLY A 83 -25.09 11.75 13.70
C GLY A 83 -26.35 10.92 13.44
N ALA A 84 -26.69 10.67 12.19
CA ALA A 84 -27.83 9.83 11.85
C ALA A 84 -27.31 8.42 11.51
N ALA A 85 -27.91 7.39 12.10
CA ALA A 85 -27.78 6.02 11.58
C ALA A 85 -28.40 6.00 10.17
N SER A 86 -27.58 6.32 9.16
CA SER A 86 -27.98 6.19 7.78
C SER A 86 -27.61 4.76 7.33
N ASP A 87 -28.53 4.07 6.71
CA ASP A 87 -28.28 2.79 6.04
C ASP A 87 -27.43 2.96 4.75
N GLU A 88 -26.91 4.15 4.49
CA GLU A 88 -26.06 4.40 3.33
C GLU A 88 -24.63 3.94 3.62
N PRO A 89 -23.99 3.20 2.68
CA PRO A 89 -22.60 2.77 2.81
C PRO A 89 -21.67 3.97 3.01
N VAL A 90 -20.80 3.86 4.00
CA VAL A 90 -19.78 4.90 4.28
C VAL A 90 -18.63 4.73 3.30
N VAL A 91 -18.30 5.79 2.58
CA VAL A 91 -17.08 5.86 1.77
C VAL A 91 -15.90 6.18 2.68
N SER A 92 -14.84 5.38 2.58
CA SER A 92 -13.61 5.56 3.35
C SER A 92 -12.41 5.78 2.42
N PHE A 93 -11.57 6.76 2.75
CA PHE A 93 -10.25 6.94 2.15
C PHE A 93 -9.18 6.44 3.11
N TYR A 94 -8.26 5.64 2.59
CA TYR A 94 -7.08 5.15 3.30
C TYR A 94 -5.86 5.86 2.76
N VAL A 95 -5.21 6.66 3.60
CA VAL A 95 -4.20 7.64 3.18
C VAL A 95 -2.86 7.37 3.84
N ASP A 96 -1.85 7.12 3.01
CA ASP A 96 -0.44 7.24 3.40
C ASP A 96 0.14 8.48 2.71
N PRO A 97 0.49 9.52 3.47
CA PRO A 97 0.96 10.79 2.90
C PRO A 97 2.35 10.68 2.27
N ILE A 98 3.20 9.80 2.78
CA ILE A 98 4.52 9.47 2.24
C ILE A 98 4.82 8.00 2.58
N ASP A 99 4.52 7.10 1.65
CA ASP A 99 4.95 5.71 1.75
C ASP A 99 6.41 5.60 1.34
N GLY A 100 7.26 5.19 2.25
CA GLY A 100 8.72 5.24 2.11
C GLY A 100 9.35 6.46 2.79
N THR A 101 8.91 6.82 3.99
CA THR A 101 9.39 7.97 4.78
C THR A 101 10.91 7.98 4.94
N SER A 102 11.53 6.84 5.19
CA SER A 102 12.98 6.72 5.32
C SER A 102 13.70 7.06 4.01
N ASN A 103 13.17 6.61 2.87
CA ASN A 103 13.68 6.97 1.55
C ASN A 103 13.56 8.47 1.30
N PHE A 104 12.39 9.02 1.57
CA PHE A 104 12.14 10.45 1.45
C PHE A 104 13.13 11.26 2.29
N ALA A 105 13.29 10.93 3.57
CA ALA A 105 14.19 11.61 4.48
C ALA A 105 15.67 11.49 4.08
N ALA A 106 16.07 10.38 3.47
CA ALA A 106 17.44 10.13 3.00
C ALA A 106 17.77 10.78 1.63
N GLY A 107 16.77 11.30 0.93
CA GLY A 107 16.94 11.84 -0.41
C GLY A 107 16.71 10.86 -1.56
N LEU A 108 16.35 9.61 -1.27
CA LEU A 108 16.02 8.63 -2.31
C LEU A 108 14.65 8.96 -2.95
N PRO A 109 14.50 8.77 -4.28
CA PRO A 109 13.26 9.12 -4.98
C PRO A 109 12.14 8.08 -4.83
N LEU A 110 12.41 6.94 -4.16
CA LEU A 110 11.52 5.80 -4.06
C LEU A 110 10.52 5.97 -2.90
N PHE A 111 9.57 6.85 -3.07
CA PHE A 111 8.45 7.07 -2.17
C PHE A 111 7.23 7.56 -2.97
N CYS A 112 6.05 7.40 -2.41
CA CYS A 112 4.83 7.86 -3.05
C CYS A 112 3.75 8.25 -2.05
N ILE A 113 2.75 8.97 -2.55
CA ILE A 113 1.48 9.20 -1.86
C ILE A 113 0.56 8.05 -2.25
N SER A 114 -0.08 7.42 -1.29
CA SER A 114 -1.02 6.31 -1.52
C SER A 114 -2.39 6.65 -0.96
N ILE A 115 -3.41 6.63 -1.81
CA ILE A 115 -4.80 6.88 -1.43
C ILE A 115 -5.68 5.79 -2.04
N GLY A 116 -6.21 4.90 -1.19
CA GLY A 116 -7.23 3.94 -1.57
C GLY A 116 -8.61 4.46 -1.14
N VAL A 117 -9.64 4.15 -1.89
CA VAL A 117 -11.01 4.51 -1.55
C VAL A 117 -11.98 3.38 -1.82
N GLY A 118 -12.90 3.15 -0.87
CA GLY A 118 -13.90 2.11 -0.97
C GLY A 118 -14.91 2.12 0.16
N GLY A 119 -15.69 1.06 0.22
CA GLY A 119 -16.57 0.77 1.35
C GLY A 119 -15.88 -0.07 2.41
N ASP A 120 -16.68 -0.69 3.29
CA ASP A 120 -16.14 -1.51 4.38
C ASP A 120 -15.51 -2.81 3.88
N ASP A 121 -15.99 -3.37 2.79
CA ASP A 121 -15.60 -4.71 2.32
C ASP A 121 -14.50 -4.67 1.25
N GLU A 122 -14.52 -3.68 0.35
CA GLU A 122 -13.57 -3.63 -0.76
C GLU A 122 -13.22 -2.20 -1.21
N MET A 123 -12.04 -2.09 -1.80
CA MET A 123 -11.63 -0.86 -2.49
C MET A 123 -12.25 -0.81 -3.88
N VAL A 124 -12.65 0.38 -4.32
CA VAL A 124 -13.24 0.62 -5.65
C VAL A 124 -12.39 1.55 -6.50
N ALA A 125 -11.43 2.23 -5.90
CA ALA A 125 -10.45 3.05 -6.61
C ALA A 125 -9.17 3.20 -5.78
N GLY A 126 -8.09 3.59 -6.43
CA GLY A 126 -6.81 3.86 -5.78
C GLY A 126 -5.85 4.62 -6.65
N VAL A 127 -4.99 5.40 -6.00
CA VAL A 127 -3.88 6.13 -6.62
C VAL A 127 -2.61 5.95 -5.81
N SER A 128 -1.49 5.74 -6.51
CA SER A 128 -0.13 5.83 -5.97
C SER A 128 0.64 6.83 -6.82
N ASP A 129 0.95 7.97 -6.26
CA ASP A 129 1.64 9.09 -6.92
C ASP A 129 3.07 9.20 -6.39
N ALA A 130 4.05 8.87 -7.23
CA ALA A 130 5.47 9.03 -6.95
C ALA A 130 5.95 10.38 -7.54
N PRO A 131 5.95 11.47 -6.74
CA PRO A 131 6.05 12.82 -7.28
C PRO A 131 7.41 13.12 -7.92
N VAL A 132 8.48 12.61 -7.37
CA VAL A 132 9.85 12.84 -7.87
C VAL A 132 10.15 12.00 -9.12
N LEU A 133 9.51 10.84 -9.24
CA LEU A 133 9.64 9.95 -10.39
C LEU A 133 8.63 10.27 -11.51
N HIS A 134 7.71 11.19 -11.26
CA HIS A 134 6.63 11.53 -12.19
C HIS A 134 5.84 10.30 -12.65
N GLN A 135 5.52 9.42 -11.71
CA GLN A 135 4.76 8.19 -11.94
C GLN A 135 3.45 8.26 -11.15
N VAL A 136 2.33 8.24 -11.85
CA VAL A 136 0.99 8.19 -11.24
C VAL A 136 0.31 6.90 -11.67
N PHE A 137 0.22 5.96 -10.74
CA PHE A 137 -0.54 4.72 -10.92
C PHE A 137 -1.96 4.93 -10.40
N ALA A 138 -2.95 4.55 -11.18
CA ALA A 138 -4.34 4.76 -10.83
C ALA A 138 -5.25 3.66 -11.37
N ALA A 139 -6.33 3.37 -10.65
CA ALA A 139 -7.38 2.47 -11.09
C ALA A 139 -8.71 2.80 -10.41
N ALA A 140 -9.79 2.60 -11.14
CA ALA A 140 -11.16 2.57 -10.63
C ALA A 140 -11.83 1.25 -11.05
N ASP A 141 -12.95 1.30 -11.73
CA ASP A 141 -13.67 0.12 -12.26
C ASP A 141 -13.19 -0.31 -13.67
N GLY A 142 -12.31 0.49 -14.31
CA GLY A 142 -11.64 0.15 -15.56
C GLY A 142 -10.24 -0.44 -15.35
N ASP A 143 -9.45 -0.45 -16.41
CA ASP A 143 -8.06 -0.90 -16.39
C ASP A 143 -7.18 0.02 -15.53
N ALA A 144 -6.20 -0.56 -14.84
CA ALA A 144 -5.17 0.22 -14.17
C ALA A 144 -4.28 0.94 -15.19
N THR A 145 -3.84 2.15 -14.81
CA THR A 145 -3.01 3.00 -15.68
C THR A 145 -1.75 3.47 -14.97
N LEU A 146 -0.73 3.77 -15.77
CA LEU A 146 0.45 4.54 -15.38
C LEU A 146 0.49 5.80 -16.26
N ASN A 147 0.38 6.97 -15.65
CA ASN A 147 0.33 8.25 -16.35
C ASN A 147 -0.70 8.25 -17.50
N GLY A 148 -1.88 7.68 -17.26
CA GLY A 148 -2.96 7.55 -18.22
C GLY A 148 -2.82 6.42 -19.25
N ARG A 149 -1.69 5.74 -19.31
CA ARG A 149 -1.51 4.57 -20.19
C ARG A 149 -1.92 3.29 -19.51
N VAL A 150 -2.76 2.50 -20.17
CA VAL A 150 -3.25 1.21 -19.66
C VAL A 150 -2.09 0.25 -19.40
N LEU A 151 -2.07 -0.32 -18.19
CA LEU A 151 -1.17 -1.39 -17.82
C LEU A 151 -1.73 -2.70 -18.37
N ARG A 152 -0.89 -3.47 -19.05
CA ARG A 152 -1.30 -4.75 -19.63
C ARG A 152 -0.83 -5.90 -18.73
N PRO A 153 -1.70 -6.89 -18.47
CA PRO A 153 -1.32 -8.06 -17.70
C PRO A 153 -0.23 -8.85 -18.43
N ARG A 154 0.64 -9.48 -17.64
CA ARG A 154 1.56 -10.50 -18.10
C ARG A 154 1.55 -11.69 -17.16
N ALA A 155 2.02 -12.84 -17.64
CA ALA A 155 2.22 -14.00 -16.80
C ALA A 155 3.33 -13.76 -15.77
N THR A 156 3.15 -14.28 -14.56
CA THR A 156 4.21 -14.37 -13.55
C THR A 156 5.27 -15.37 -14.04
N ASN A 157 6.53 -14.99 -14.02
CA ASN A 157 7.62 -15.90 -14.39
C ASN A 157 7.73 -17.09 -13.43
N ALA A 158 8.31 -18.17 -13.93
CA ALA A 158 8.72 -19.28 -13.06
C ALA A 158 9.74 -18.78 -12.01
N PRO A 159 9.83 -19.45 -10.85
CA PRO A 159 10.67 -18.96 -9.75
C PRO A 159 12.11 -18.63 -10.16
N ALA A 160 12.77 -19.50 -10.91
CA ALA A 160 14.16 -19.29 -11.33
C ALA A 160 14.40 -18.01 -12.17
N ASP A 161 13.37 -17.49 -12.81
CA ASP A 161 13.41 -16.29 -13.65
C ASP A 161 12.71 -15.09 -12.98
N ALA A 162 12.16 -15.27 -11.78
CA ALA A 162 11.35 -14.25 -11.13
C ALA A 162 12.20 -13.16 -10.46
N LEU A 163 11.78 -11.92 -10.64
CA LEU A 163 12.23 -10.78 -9.86
C LEU A 163 11.20 -10.46 -8.77
N VAL A 164 11.63 -10.48 -7.52
CA VAL A 164 10.79 -10.19 -6.34
C VAL A 164 11.18 -8.85 -5.74
N LEU A 165 10.16 -8.00 -5.48
CA LEU A 165 10.32 -6.76 -4.73
C LEU A 165 9.80 -6.98 -3.31
N SER A 166 10.70 -7.16 -2.34
CA SER A 166 10.28 -7.43 -0.96
C SER A 166 11.40 -7.29 0.04
N GLY A 167 11.04 -6.80 1.23
CA GLY A 167 11.87 -6.89 2.43
C GLY A 167 11.49 -8.08 3.32
N PHE A 168 10.88 -9.12 2.73
CA PHE A 168 10.43 -10.31 3.47
C PHE A 168 11.58 -10.99 4.25
N PRO A 169 11.37 -11.43 5.49
CA PRO A 169 10.13 -11.41 6.25
C PRO A 169 9.85 -10.08 6.99
N GLY A 170 10.76 -9.11 6.93
CA GLY A 170 10.70 -7.85 7.65
C GLY A 170 11.28 -7.93 9.06
N GLN A 171 11.70 -6.77 9.57
CA GLN A 171 12.42 -6.68 10.84
C GLN A 171 11.59 -7.13 12.04
N ARG A 172 10.32 -6.68 12.12
CA ARG A 172 9.43 -7.02 13.24
C ARG A 172 9.18 -8.52 13.31
N THR A 173 8.88 -9.16 12.19
CA THR A 173 8.68 -10.60 12.10
C THR A 173 9.97 -11.36 12.38
N GLY A 174 11.11 -10.85 11.91
CA GLY A 174 12.43 -11.43 12.19
C GLY A 174 12.77 -11.42 13.67
N ALA A 175 12.39 -10.38 14.41
CA ALA A 175 12.58 -10.31 15.86
C ALA A 175 11.69 -11.32 16.62
N GLN A 176 10.47 -11.58 16.13
CA GLN A 176 9.54 -12.54 16.74
C GLN A 176 9.89 -14.00 16.39
N PHE A 177 10.34 -14.27 15.18
CA PHE A 177 10.62 -15.59 14.63
C PHE A 177 11.99 -15.64 13.94
N PRO A 178 13.11 -15.55 14.73
CA PRO A 178 14.45 -15.40 14.14
C PRO A 178 14.89 -16.59 13.28
N ASP A 179 14.54 -17.82 13.66
CA ASP A 179 14.90 -19.01 12.90
C ASP A 179 14.13 -19.06 11.56
N PHE A 180 12.84 -18.75 11.59
CA PHE A 180 12.04 -18.60 10.37
C PHE A 180 12.61 -17.50 9.47
N ALA A 181 12.98 -16.36 10.05
CA ALA A 181 13.52 -15.24 9.29
C ALA A 181 14.80 -15.64 8.54
N ALA A 182 15.74 -16.29 9.22
CA ALA A 182 16.99 -16.73 8.62
C ALA A 182 16.78 -17.76 7.51
N SER A 183 15.93 -18.75 7.74
CA SER A 183 15.65 -19.80 6.75
C SER A 183 14.84 -19.28 5.56
N SER A 184 13.87 -18.39 5.80
CA SER A 184 13.02 -17.85 4.72
C SER A 184 13.77 -16.95 3.75
N VAL A 185 14.65 -16.08 4.25
CA VAL A 185 15.52 -15.25 3.39
C VAL A 185 16.35 -16.13 2.47
N ARG A 186 16.98 -17.15 3.01
CA ARG A 186 17.78 -18.07 2.21
C ARG A 186 16.93 -18.85 1.20
N THR A 187 15.80 -19.39 1.62
CA THR A 187 14.87 -20.10 0.73
C THR A 187 14.43 -19.21 -0.44
N LEU A 188 14.10 -17.96 -0.15
CA LEU A 188 13.68 -17.03 -1.19
C LEU A 188 14.82 -16.72 -2.16
N GLU A 189 16.00 -16.39 -1.66
CA GLU A 189 17.16 -16.06 -2.51
C GLU A 189 17.62 -17.24 -3.35
N ASP A 190 17.57 -18.46 -2.82
CA ASP A 190 17.92 -19.69 -3.56
C ASP A 190 16.85 -20.07 -4.61
N SER A 191 15.63 -19.57 -4.49
CA SER A 191 14.49 -19.98 -5.33
C SER A 191 14.23 -19.05 -6.51
N VAL A 192 14.60 -17.77 -6.43
CA VAL A 192 14.26 -16.74 -7.42
C VAL A 192 15.51 -16.15 -8.07
N SER A 193 15.31 -15.46 -9.21
CA SER A 193 16.42 -14.82 -9.94
C SER A 193 17.04 -13.66 -9.15
N ALA A 194 16.21 -12.83 -8.54
CA ALA A 194 16.68 -11.70 -7.76
C ALA A 194 15.61 -11.18 -6.79
N VAL A 195 16.08 -10.60 -5.69
CA VAL A 195 15.25 -9.88 -4.70
C VAL A 195 15.74 -8.45 -4.58
N ARG A 196 14.80 -7.51 -4.55
CA ARG A 196 15.07 -6.09 -4.28
C ARG A 196 14.12 -5.58 -3.21
N HIS A 197 14.63 -4.83 -2.27
CA HIS A 197 13.84 -4.15 -1.23
C HIS A 197 13.81 -2.66 -1.52
N LEU A 198 12.67 -2.14 -1.98
CA LEU A 198 12.55 -0.73 -2.35
C LEU A 198 12.25 0.18 -1.15
N GLY A 199 11.68 -0.35 -0.08
CA GLY A 199 11.33 0.41 1.12
C GLY A 199 10.01 1.19 1.02
N SER A 200 9.21 0.91 0.01
CA SER A 200 7.86 1.46 -0.19
C SER A 200 6.93 0.34 -0.66
N ALA A 201 6.02 -0.09 0.21
CA ALA A 201 5.06 -1.15 -0.12
C ALA A 201 4.15 -0.74 -1.29
N ALA A 202 3.71 0.51 -1.32
CA ALA A 202 2.86 1.02 -2.38
C ALA A 202 3.57 1.03 -3.73
N LEU A 203 4.84 1.42 -3.80
CA LEU A 203 5.62 1.36 -5.04
C LEU A 203 5.92 -0.08 -5.47
N GLU A 204 6.25 -0.97 -4.54
CA GLU A 204 6.47 -2.38 -4.86
C GLU A 204 5.21 -3.00 -5.49
N LEU A 205 4.03 -2.74 -4.93
CA LEU A 205 2.75 -3.17 -5.50
C LEU A 205 2.50 -2.56 -6.88
N ALA A 206 2.75 -1.26 -7.05
CA ALA A 206 2.57 -0.57 -8.32
C ALA A 206 3.50 -1.12 -9.42
N TYR A 207 4.74 -1.42 -9.09
CA TYR A 207 5.73 -1.97 -10.03
C TYR A 207 5.41 -3.41 -10.43
N VAL A 208 4.88 -4.20 -9.51
CA VAL A 208 4.33 -5.53 -9.82
C VAL A 208 3.09 -5.39 -10.71
N ALA A 209 2.20 -4.45 -10.44
CA ALA A 209 1.06 -4.15 -11.30
C ALA A 209 1.48 -3.74 -12.73
N ALA A 210 2.58 -2.98 -12.85
CA ALA A 210 3.15 -2.59 -14.15
C ALA A 210 3.83 -3.74 -14.89
N GLY A 211 4.05 -4.89 -14.24
CA GLY A 211 4.74 -6.02 -14.83
C GLY A 211 6.27 -5.91 -14.81
N TRP A 212 6.83 -4.97 -14.07
CA TRP A 212 8.29 -4.78 -13.98
C TRP A 212 8.94 -5.76 -13.02
N ALA A 213 8.19 -6.31 -12.09
CA ALA A 213 8.59 -7.40 -11.22
C ALA A 213 7.49 -8.44 -11.15
N ASP A 214 7.82 -9.65 -10.70
CA ASP A 214 6.90 -10.78 -10.68
C ASP A 214 6.03 -10.82 -9.44
N ALA A 215 6.60 -10.49 -8.28
CA ALA A 215 5.87 -10.57 -7.02
C ALA A 215 6.41 -9.61 -5.97
N THR A 216 5.57 -9.34 -4.98
CA THR A 216 5.89 -8.62 -3.75
C THR A 216 5.20 -9.27 -2.57
N ALA A 217 5.79 -9.18 -1.38
CA ALA A 217 5.24 -9.76 -0.16
C ALA A 217 5.66 -8.97 1.07
N LEU A 218 4.74 -8.83 2.03
CA LEU A 218 5.05 -8.31 3.36
C LEU A 218 4.29 -9.10 4.43
N THR A 219 4.73 -9.01 5.67
CA THR A 219 4.23 -9.82 6.79
C THR A 219 3.53 -9.02 7.88
N ALA A 220 3.73 -7.69 7.89
CA ALA A 220 3.16 -6.79 8.89
C ALA A 220 2.99 -5.40 8.26
N ILE A 221 1.79 -5.12 7.77
CA ILE A 221 1.47 -3.90 7.04
C ILE A 221 0.17 -3.29 7.55
N ASN A 222 -0.05 -2.00 7.28
CA ASN A 222 -1.26 -1.28 7.61
C ASN A 222 -2.12 -1.03 6.37
N SER A 223 -3.42 -0.77 6.58
CA SER A 223 -4.39 -0.55 5.50
C SER A 223 -4.03 0.61 4.57
N TRP A 224 -3.55 1.73 5.12
CA TRP A 224 -3.15 2.91 4.34
C TRP A 224 -1.97 2.67 3.41
N ASP A 225 -1.11 1.68 3.72
CA ASP A 225 0.02 1.31 2.85
C ASP A 225 -0.41 0.54 1.60
N VAL A 226 -1.49 -0.24 1.69
CA VAL A 226 -1.82 -1.26 0.68
C VAL A 226 -3.17 -1.10 0.01
N ALA A 227 -4.09 -0.32 0.58
CA ALA A 227 -5.46 -0.20 0.05
C ALA A 227 -5.47 0.21 -1.42
N ALA A 228 -4.72 1.24 -1.80
CA ALA A 228 -4.58 1.65 -3.20
C ALA A 228 -3.88 0.58 -4.05
N GLY A 229 -2.74 0.10 -3.59
CA GLY A 229 -1.90 -0.85 -4.35
C GLY A 229 -2.59 -2.18 -4.61
N PHE A 230 -3.37 -2.69 -3.69
CA PHE A 230 -4.16 -3.91 -3.88
C PHE A 230 -5.19 -3.75 -4.99
N HIS A 231 -5.89 -2.62 -5.01
CA HIS A 231 -6.86 -2.35 -6.06
C HIS A 231 -6.19 -2.16 -7.43
N ILE A 232 -5.12 -1.39 -7.50
CA ILE A 232 -4.34 -1.18 -8.72
C ILE A 232 -3.81 -2.51 -9.27
N LEU A 233 -3.26 -3.37 -8.42
CA LEU A 233 -2.75 -4.68 -8.82
C LEU A 233 -3.84 -5.55 -9.44
N ARG A 234 -5.02 -5.63 -8.81
CA ARG A 234 -6.16 -6.39 -9.32
C ARG A 234 -6.63 -5.86 -10.67
N ARG A 235 -6.76 -4.55 -10.80
CA ARG A 235 -7.21 -3.90 -12.06
C ARG A 235 -6.17 -3.99 -13.18
N ALA A 236 -4.91 -4.23 -12.84
CA ALA A 236 -3.83 -4.52 -13.81
C ALA A 236 -3.79 -6.00 -14.26
N GLY A 237 -4.61 -6.86 -13.68
CA GLY A 237 -4.63 -8.30 -13.98
C GLY A 237 -3.74 -9.15 -13.08
N GLY A 238 -3.17 -8.58 -12.02
CA GLY A 238 -2.43 -9.30 -11.00
C GLY A 238 -3.31 -10.11 -10.05
N SER A 239 -2.67 -10.91 -9.22
CA SER A 239 -3.33 -11.74 -8.21
C SER A 239 -2.81 -11.45 -6.81
N LEU A 240 -3.71 -11.53 -5.82
CA LEU A 240 -3.42 -11.18 -4.44
C LEU A 240 -3.93 -12.29 -3.51
N HIS A 241 -3.05 -12.74 -2.60
CA HIS A 241 -3.43 -13.53 -1.42
C HIS A 241 -3.05 -12.80 -0.15
N THR A 242 -3.89 -12.88 0.88
CA THR A 242 -3.65 -12.26 2.19
C THR A 242 -3.77 -13.28 3.31
N TRP A 243 -3.13 -12.98 4.46
CA TRP A 243 -3.16 -13.82 5.66
C TRP A 243 -3.50 -12.96 6.88
N PRO A 244 -4.30 -13.50 7.82
CA PRO A 244 -4.84 -12.73 8.94
C PRO A 244 -3.83 -12.43 10.06
N GLY A 245 -2.67 -13.07 10.07
CA GLY A 245 -1.71 -12.90 11.14
C GLY A 245 -2.15 -13.56 12.45
N ALA A 246 -1.70 -13.00 13.58
CA ALA A 246 -1.99 -13.55 14.91
C ALA A 246 -3.48 -13.48 15.29
N GLU A 247 -4.19 -12.48 14.81
CA GLU A 247 -5.64 -12.33 15.00
C GLU A 247 -6.39 -12.98 13.83
N VAL A 248 -6.66 -14.28 13.97
CA VAL A 248 -7.41 -15.01 12.94
C VAL A 248 -8.85 -14.52 12.93
N ALA A 249 -9.16 -13.65 11.99
CA ALA A 249 -10.50 -13.12 11.76
C ALA A 249 -10.73 -12.96 10.26
N GLU A 250 -11.97 -13.18 9.82
CA GLU A 250 -12.36 -12.88 8.45
C GLU A 250 -12.48 -11.36 8.29
N ARG A 251 -11.57 -10.78 7.51
CA ARG A 251 -11.47 -9.34 7.24
C ARG A 251 -11.20 -9.11 5.75
N PRO A 252 -11.60 -7.96 5.20
CA PRO A 252 -11.20 -7.58 3.84
C PRO A 252 -9.68 -7.58 3.67
N ASP A 253 -9.21 -7.81 2.47
CA ASP A 253 -7.77 -7.93 2.17
C ASP A 253 -6.95 -6.73 2.65
N HIS A 254 -7.45 -5.51 2.48
CA HIS A 254 -6.73 -4.30 2.90
C HIS A 254 -6.58 -4.14 4.43
N LEU A 255 -7.31 -4.94 5.21
CA LEU A 255 -7.20 -5.00 6.67
C LEU A 255 -6.37 -6.21 7.15
N GLN A 256 -5.89 -7.05 6.26
CA GLN A 256 -5.01 -8.17 6.59
C GLN A 256 -3.55 -7.70 6.65
N PRO A 257 -2.76 -8.19 7.62
CA PRO A 257 -1.40 -7.70 7.84
C PRO A 257 -0.36 -8.28 6.88
N ALA A 258 -0.63 -9.42 6.25
CA ALA A 258 0.31 -10.13 5.41
C ALA A 258 -0.26 -10.42 4.04
N TYR A 259 0.57 -10.33 3.00
CA TYR A 259 0.14 -10.56 1.62
C TYR A 259 1.27 -11.04 0.71
N VAL A 260 0.86 -11.63 -0.41
CA VAL A 260 1.68 -11.84 -1.61
C VAL A 260 0.88 -11.34 -2.81
N GLY A 261 1.44 -10.39 -3.54
CA GLY A 261 0.93 -9.93 -4.83
C GLY A 261 1.80 -10.45 -5.97
N CYS A 262 1.18 -10.97 -7.03
CA CYS A 262 1.85 -11.43 -8.24
C CYS A 262 1.35 -10.65 -9.46
N THR A 263 2.22 -10.46 -10.45
CA THR A 263 1.91 -9.63 -11.63
C THR A 263 0.86 -10.23 -12.56
N GLY A 264 0.71 -11.56 -12.54
CA GLY A 264 -0.29 -12.30 -13.32
C GLY A 264 -1.18 -13.16 -12.45
N PRO A 265 -2.06 -13.98 -13.05
CA PRO A 265 -2.89 -14.93 -12.32
C PRO A 265 -2.09 -16.08 -11.71
N GLU A 266 -0.93 -16.40 -12.29
CA GLU A 266 -0.03 -17.44 -11.77
C GLU A 266 0.65 -16.93 -10.49
N ARG A 267 0.69 -17.84 -9.49
CA ARG A 267 1.29 -17.53 -8.20
C ARG A 267 2.79 -17.89 -8.18
N LEU A 268 3.56 -17.09 -7.47
CA LEU A 268 4.93 -17.45 -7.09
C LEU A 268 4.88 -18.30 -5.80
N GLY A 269 4.80 -19.62 -5.96
CA GLY A 269 4.47 -20.56 -4.88
C GLY A 269 5.38 -20.49 -3.67
N VAL A 270 6.67 -20.19 -3.83
CA VAL A 270 7.62 -20.06 -2.72
C VAL A 270 7.18 -18.98 -1.72
N LEU A 271 6.67 -17.86 -2.17
CA LEU A 271 6.19 -16.79 -1.27
C LEU A 271 4.89 -17.19 -0.57
N ASP A 272 3.95 -17.81 -1.26
CA ASP A 272 2.71 -18.29 -0.65
C ASP A 272 2.99 -19.36 0.42
N GLU A 273 3.95 -20.26 0.18
CA GLU A 273 4.36 -21.27 1.15
C GLU A 273 5.03 -20.67 2.38
N LEU A 274 5.93 -19.70 2.21
CA LEU A 274 6.57 -18.99 3.32
C LEU A 274 5.55 -18.22 4.16
N GLN A 275 4.56 -17.60 3.56
CA GLN A 275 3.48 -16.94 4.29
C GLN A 275 2.60 -17.93 5.06
N ARG A 276 2.31 -19.12 4.51
CA ARG A 276 1.58 -20.17 5.25
C ARG A 276 2.38 -20.67 6.44
N GLU A 277 3.66 -20.91 6.29
CA GLU A 277 4.56 -21.30 7.39
C GLU A 277 4.55 -20.25 8.50
N LEU A 278 4.67 -18.97 8.16
CA LEU A 278 4.57 -17.88 9.12
C LEU A 278 3.21 -17.83 9.82
N GLN A 279 2.12 -18.03 9.06
CA GLN A 279 0.77 -18.06 9.63
C GLN A 279 0.61 -19.19 10.66
N GLU A 280 1.15 -20.36 10.38
CA GLU A 280 1.17 -21.49 11.33
C GLU A 280 1.95 -21.13 12.59
N LEU A 281 3.12 -20.52 12.48
CA LEU A 281 3.91 -20.07 13.63
C LEU A 281 3.16 -19.04 14.47
N ARG A 282 2.46 -18.09 13.84
CA ARG A 282 1.67 -17.06 14.52
C ARG A 282 0.48 -17.63 15.30
N THR A 283 -0.04 -18.77 14.90
CA THR A 283 -1.18 -19.43 15.53
C THR A 283 -0.79 -20.56 16.50
N ALA A 284 0.42 -21.08 16.43
CA ALA A 284 0.89 -22.23 17.22
C ALA A 284 1.02 -21.94 18.75
N GLY A 285 1.00 -20.70 19.18
CA GLY A 285 1.10 -20.28 20.56
C GLY A 285 -0.24 -19.98 21.26
N ARG A 286 -1.36 -20.37 20.65
CA ARG A 286 -2.72 -20.13 21.17
C ARG A 286 -3.32 -21.35 21.85
#